data_5df18596b725d5257a0a34212939f175
#
_entry.id   5df18596b725d5257a0a34212939f175
#
_cell.length_a   1.000
_cell.length_b   1.000
_cell.length_c   1.000
_cell.angle_alpha   90.00
_cell.angle_beta   90.00
_cell.angle_gamma   90.00
#
_symmetry.space_group_name_H-M   'P 1'
#
loop_
_entity.id
_entity.type
_entity.pdbx_description
1 polymer ?
#
loop_
_entity_poly.entity_id
_entity_poly.type
_entity_poly.pdbx_seq_one_letter_code
_entity_poly.pdbx_strand_id
1 'polypeptide(L)'
;MRDKKKFWNWKNRKVLNQETNEEIVVRTLELYGTIAEESWFDDDFTPQMFKDELNAGSGDITVWINSPGGDCVAAAQIYNMLANYKGNVTVKIDGIAASAASVIAMAGHTVLMSPVSMMMIHNPATVAFGDHTEMAKAIEMLEGVKDSIINAYALKTGMSRAKLSRLMDAETWMDATKAVELGFADDIITRNAFPEKEEDEEEDEPKEGEPQKQESTEEDEKKKSSNSVLFSRKAVNNALLNKLEEHYKKPSVDVTKQAEIPAVTKTDGVSANEIRNRLELIKKYI
;
A
#
# COMPACT_ATOMS: atom_id res chain seq x y z
N MET A 1 -19.51 8.81 7.87
CA MET A 1 -18.92 8.24 6.64
C MET A 1 -17.47 8.68 6.61
N ARG A 2 -16.48 7.80 6.53
CA ARG A 2 -15.10 8.22 6.25
C ARG A 2 -15.07 8.68 4.81
N ASP A 3 -14.53 9.87 4.56
CA ASP A 3 -14.25 10.33 3.20
C ASP A 3 -13.25 9.35 2.58
N LYS A 4 -13.69 8.59 1.60
CA LYS A 4 -12.83 7.66 0.87
C LYS A 4 -11.83 8.49 0.08
N LYS A 5 -10.55 8.37 0.42
CA LYS A 5 -9.48 9.14 -0.20
C LYS A 5 -8.78 8.30 -1.26
N LYS A 6 -8.77 8.80 -2.49
CA LYS A 6 -7.97 8.30 -3.60
C LYS A 6 -6.48 8.34 -3.23
N PHE A 7 -5.74 7.23 -3.39
CA PHE A 7 -4.31 7.16 -3.05
C PHE A 7 -3.39 7.68 -4.15
N TRP A 8 -3.96 8.20 -5.26
CA TRP A 8 -3.21 8.86 -6.31
C TRP A 8 -3.82 10.21 -6.65
N ASN A 9 -2.97 11.14 -7.10
CA ASN A 9 -3.39 12.47 -7.51
C ASN A 9 -2.57 12.94 -8.71
N TRP A 10 -3.20 13.57 -9.68
CA TRP A 10 -2.54 14.17 -10.82
C TRP A 10 -2.39 15.66 -10.63
N LYS A 11 -1.18 16.17 -10.92
CA LYS A 11 -0.86 17.60 -10.94
C LYS A 11 -0.12 17.96 -12.22
N ASN A 12 -0.31 19.17 -12.67
CA ASN A 12 0.52 19.76 -13.73
C ASN A 12 1.48 20.73 -13.06
N ARG A 13 2.78 20.45 -13.12
CA ARG A 13 3.82 21.33 -12.56
C ARG A 13 4.55 22.05 -13.69
N LYS A 14 4.71 23.36 -13.57
CA LYS A 14 5.59 24.14 -14.44
C LYS A 14 7.03 23.94 -13.97
N VAL A 15 7.89 23.48 -14.83
CA VAL A 15 9.32 23.26 -14.56
C VAL A 15 10.13 24.02 -15.59
N LEU A 16 11.15 24.75 -15.15
CA LEU A 16 12.07 25.42 -16.05
C LEU A 16 12.99 24.37 -16.69
N ASN A 17 12.98 24.28 -18.01
CA ASN A 17 13.95 23.46 -18.73
C ASN A 17 15.33 24.15 -18.63
N GLN A 18 16.29 23.49 -17.99
CA GLN A 18 17.62 24.05 -17.72
C GLN A 18 18.45 24.26 -19.00
N GLU A 19 18.13 23.56 -20.09
CA GLU A 19 18.85 23.70 -21.37
C GLU A 19 18.27 24.82 -22.24
N THR A 20 16.94 24.98 -22.30
CA THR A 20 16.27 25.95 -23.15
C THR A 20 15.82 27.20 -22.42
N ASN A 21 15.84 27.20 -21.07
CA ASN A 21 15.32 28.26 -20.21
C ASN A 21 13.82 28.56 -20.45
N GLU A 22 13.08 27.60 -21.00
CA GLU A 22 11.64 27.68 -21.25
C GLU A 22 10.85 26.95 -20.15
N GLU A 23 9.69 27.48 -19.79
CA GLU A 23 8.75 26.79 -18.90
C GLU A 23 8.10 25.62 -19.65
N ILE A 24 8.26 24.42 -19.14
CA ILE A 24 7.58 23.23 -19.62
C ILE A 24 6.59 22.73 -18.57
N VAL A 25 5.42 22.29 -19.00
CA VAL A 25 4.44 21.66 -18.12
C VAL A 25 4.73 20.18 -18.05
N VAL A 26 5.08 19.70 -16.85
CA VAL A 26 5.33 18.28 -16.59
C VAL A 26 4.13 17.71 -15.84
N ARG A 27 3.53 16.66 -16.41
CA ARG A 27 2.48 15.90 -15.74
C ARG A 27 3.09 15.11 -14.58
N THR A 28 2.54 15.30 -13.41
CA THR A 28 3.02 14.67 -12.19
C THR A 28 1.91 13.82 -11.58
N LEU A 29 2.24 12.56 -11.30
CA LEU A 29 1.42 11.62 -10.54
C LEU A 29 1.99 11.49 -9.14
N GLU A 30 1.18 11.73 -8.12
CA GLU A 30 1.53 11.47 -6.72
C GLU A 30 0.85 10.19 -6.26
N LEU A 31 1.63 9.22 -5.75
CA LEU A 31 1.18 7.98 -5.13
C LEU A 31 1.50 8.03 -3.64
N TYR A 32 0.58 8.58 -2.85
CA TYR A 32 0.78 8.85 -1.42
C TYR A 32 -0.20 8.05 -0.57
N GLY A 33 0.33 7.45 0.51
CA GLY A 33 -0.45 6.61 1.42
C GLY A 33 -0.53 5.15 1.01
N THR A 34 -1.48 4.40 1.57
CA THR A 34 -1.62 2.96 1.36
C THR A 34 -2.24 2.67 -0.01
N ILE A 35 -1.62 1.74 -0.77
CA ILE A 35 -2.11 1.34 -2.10
C ILE A 35 -3.36 0.47 -1.92
N ALA A 36 -4.49 0.92 -2.47
CA ALA A 36 -5.77 0.21 -2.46
C ALA A 36 -6.22 -0.24 -1.06
N GLU A 37 -6.13 0.65 -0.06
CA GLU A 37 -6.46 0.33 1.33
C GLU A 37 -7.89 -0.16 1.51
N GLU A 38 -8.84 0.40 0.78
CA GLU A 38 -10.26 0.11 0.95
C GLU A 38 -10.86 -0.74 -0.15
N SER A 39 -10.38 -0.68 -1.38
CA SER A 39 -10.69 -1.59 -2.49
C SER A 39 -10.20 -1.03 -3.81
N TRP A 40 -9.51 -1.86 -4.58
CA TRP A 40 -9.15 -1.55 -5.97
C TRP A 40 -10.24 -1.97 -6.96
N PHE A 41 -11.14 -2.84 -6.51
CA PHE A 41 -12.19 -3.44 -7.35
C PHE A 41 -13.60 -2.93 -7.03
N ASP A 42 -13.74 -2.02 -6.04
CA ASP A 42 -15.00 -1.37 -5.73
C ASP A 42 -15.30 -0.21 -6.68
N ASP A 43 -16.57 0.16 -6.80
CA ASP A 43 -17.08 1.17 -7.73
C ASP A 43 -16.51 2.59 -7.54
N ASP A 44 -15.85 2.87 -6.41
CA ASP A 44 -15.38 4.23 -6.08
C ASP A 44 -14.01 4.57 -6.71
N PHE A 45 -13.02 3.62 -6.69
CA PHE A 45 -11.68 3.85 -7.25
C PHE A 45 -11.21 2.62 -8.01
N THR A 46 -11.41 2.60 -9.32
CA THR A 46 -11.18 1.42 -10.15
C THR A 46 -9.86 1.49 -10.92
N PRO A 47 -9.30 0.34 -11.33
CA PRO A 47 -8.17 0.28 -12.25
C PRO A 47 -8.42 1.06 -13.55
N GLN A 48 -9.66 1.07 -14.01
CA GLN A 48 -10.03 1.78 -15.24
C GLN A 48 -9.91 3.31 -15.06
N MET A 49 -10.33 3.86 -13.91
CA MET A 49 -10.16 5.29 -13.61
C MET A 49 -8.68 5.69 -13.62
N PHE A 50 -7.81 4.90 -12.97
CA PHE A 50 -6.38 5.15 -13.00
C PHE A 50 -5.83 5.14 -14.43
N LYS A 51 -6.22 4.15 -15.23
CA LYS A 51 -5.81 4.01 -16.63
C LYS A 51 -6.29 5.17 -17.49
N ASP A 52 -7.53 5.61 -17.31
CA ASP A 52 -8.11 6.71 -18.08
C ASP A 52 -7.41 8.03 -17.76
N GLU A 53 -7.16 8.29 -16.47
CA GLU A 53 -6.39 9.47 -16.04
C GLU A 53 -4.93 9.42 -16.51
N LEU A 54 -4.27 8.25 -16.47
CA LEU A 54 -2.93 8.08 -17.00
C LEU A 54 -2.87 8.42 -18.50
N ASN A 55 -3.87 8.02 -19.27
CA ASN A 55 -3.94 8.23 -20.71
C ASN A 55 -4.62 9.54 -21.12
N ALA A 56 -5.13 10.34 -20.18
CA ALA A 56 -5.77 11.62 -20.47
C ALA A 56 -4.82 12.69 -21.02
N GLY A 57 -3.51 12.47 -20.94
CA GLY A 57 -2.49 13.32 -21.51
C GLY A 57 -1.38 12.52 -22.18
N SER A 58 -0.43 13.22 -22.76
CA SER A 58 0.71 12.65 -23.48
C SER A 58 2.02 13.30 -23.00
N GLY A 59 3.14 12.74 -23.43
CA GLY A 59 4.47 13.21 -23.05
C GLY A 59 5.01 12.48 -21.81
N ASP A 60 6.12 12.96 -21.31
CA ASP A 60 6.78 12.36 -20.14
C ASP A 60 6.04 12.67 -18.85
N ILE A 61 6.12 11.75 -17.91
CA ILE A 61 5.48 11.90 -16.58
C ILE A 61 6.49 11.71 -15.46
N THR A 62 6.28 12.44 -14.37
CA THR A 62 6.97 12.21 -13.11
C THR A 62 6.02 11.56 -12.12
N VAL A 63 6.45 10.47 -11.49
CA VAL A 63 5.68 9.74 -10.46
C VAL A 63 6.37 9.92 -9.12
N TRP A 64 5.76 10.67 -8.22
CA TRP A 64 6.23 10.78 -6.83
C TRP A 64 5.62 9.68 -5.96
N ILE A 65 6.46 9.00 -5.20
CA ILE A 65 6.03 7.92 -4.32
C ILE A 65 6.37 8.24 -2.86
N ASN A 66 5.33 8.20 -2.01
CA ASN A 66 5.47 8.20 -0.56
C ASN A 66 4.43 7.23 0.03
N SER A 67 4.75 5.94 0.02
CA SER A 67 3.80 4.88 0.32
C SER A 67 4.43 3.72 1.09
N PRO A 68 3.75 3.21 2.13
CA PRO A 68 4.15 1.99 2.83
C PRO A 68 3.89 0.71 2.03
N GLY A 69 3.24 0.81 0.87
CA GLY A 69 2.75 -0.33 0.12
C GLY A 69 1.25 -0.54 0.30
N GLY A 70 0.79 -1.78 0.19
CA GLY A 70 -0.60 -2.18 0.29
C GLY A 70 -0.90 -3.41 -0.55
N ASP A 71 -1.95 -3.37 -1.37
CA ASP A 71 -2.38 -4.50 -2.17
C ASP A 71 -1.40 -4.82 -3.31
N CYS A 72 -0.91 -6.07 -3.35
CA CYS A 72 0.08 -6.52 -4.33
C CYS A 72 -0.50 -6.64 -5.76
N VAL A 73 -1.80 -6.95 -5.89
CA VAL A 73 -2.45 -7.07 -7.21
C VAL A 73 -2.67 -5.70 -7.82
N ALA A 74 -3.12 -4.74 -7.01
CA ALA A 74 -3.22 -3.35 -7.42
C ALA A 74 -1.86 -2.79 -7.85
N ALA A 75 -0.82 -3.04 -7.07
CA ALA A 75 0.54 -2.62 -7.40
C ALA A 75 1.06 -3.23 -8.70
N ALA A 76 0.83 -4.52 -8.92
CA ALA A 76 1.21 -5.20 -10.16
C ALA A 76 0.49 -4.60 -11.38
N GLN A 77 -0.78 -4.24 -11.23
CA GLN A 77 -1.54 -3.61 -12.30
C GLN A 77 -1.06 -2.19 -12.60
N ILE A 78 -0.79 -1.38 -11.57
CA ILE A 78 -0.21 -0.04 -11.74
C ILE A 78 1.18 -0.12 -12.36
N TYR A 79 2.04 -1.05 -11.90
CA TYR A 79 3.34 -1.32 -12.53
C TYR A 79 3.18 -1.55 -14.03
N ASN A 80 2.28 -2.45 -14.45
CA ASN A 80 2.06 -2.75 -15.86
C ASN A 80 1.53 -1.54 -16.65
N MET A 81 0.65 -0.73 -16.05
CA MET A 81 0.13 0.48 -16.70
C MET A 81 1.24 1.51 -16.94
N LEU A 82 2.11 1.73 -15.95
CA LEU A 82 3.25 2.64 -16.05
C LEU A 82 4.33 2.11 -17.00
N ALA A 83 4.66 0.83 -16.95
CA ALA A 83 5.64 0.19 -17.82
C ALA A 83 5.20 0.19 -19.31
N ASN A 84 3.89 0.20 -19.59
CA ASN A 84 3.33 0.28 -20.93
C ASN A 84 2.99 1.72 -21.36
N TYR A 85 3.27 2.72 -20.54
CA TYR A 85 3.02 4.11 -20.88
C TYR A 85 3.93 4.57 -22.03
N LYS A 86 3.39 5.38 -22.96
CA LYS A 86 4.11 5.74 -24.19
C LYS A 86 5.23 6.79 -23.99
N GLY A 87 5.14 7.60 -22.95
CA GLY A 87 6.17 8.59 -22.58
C GLY A 87 7.18 8.01 -21.58
N ASN A 88 8.23 8.76 -21.29
CA ASN A 88 9.16 8.39 -20.23
C ASN A 88 8.49 8.53 -18.86
N VAL A 89 8.71 7.55 -17.99
CA VAL A 89 8.26 7.56 -16.60
C VAL A 89 9.47 7.76 -15.70
N THR A 90 9.55 8.92 -15.05
CA THR A 90 10.55 9.19 -14.02
C THR A 90 9.91 9.01 -12.66
N VAL A 91 10.34 8.02 -11.91
CA VAL A 91 9.89 7.80 -10.52
C VAL A 91 10.79 8.57 -9.58
N LYS A 92 10.20 9.28 -8.63
CA LYS A 92 10.91 9.98 -7.55
C LYS A 92 10.36 9.52 -6.20
N ILE A 93 11.25 9.02 -5.33
CA ILE A 93 10.86 8.59 -3.99
C ILE A 93 11.10 9.75 -3.01
N ASP A 94 10.00 10.28 -2.50
CA ASP A 94 10.00 11.46 -1.62
C ASP A 94 10.33 11.10 -0.17
N GLY A 95 9.56 10.21 0.44
CA GLY A 95 9.79 9.74 1.80
C GLY A 95 10.10 8.25 1.85
N ILE A 96 9.17 7.42 1.34
CA ILE A 96 9.31 5.98 1.37
C ILE A 96 8.64 5.30 0.16
N ALA A 97 9.27 4.24 -0.35
CA ALA A 97 8.66 3.27 -1.24
C ALA A 97 8.84 1.87 -0.64
N ALA A 98 7.87 1.39 0.14
CA ALA A 98 7.96 0.11 0.81
C ALA A 98 7.00 -0.92 0.23
N SER A 99 7.38 -2.21 0.28
CA SER A 99 6.51 -3.33 -0.09
C SER A 99 5.95 -3.18 -1.52
N ALA A 100 4.64 -3.20 -1.70
CA ALA A 100 3.95 -3.03 -2.98
C ALA A 100 4.33 -1.71 -3.71
N ALA A 101 4.64 -0.64 -2.98
CA ALA A 101 5.08 0.62 -3.57
C ALA A 101 6.47 0.53 -4.21
N SER A 102 7.37 -0.31 -3.66
CA SER A 102 8.68 -0.55 -4.27
C SER A 102 8.55 -1.30 -5.61
N VAL A 103 7.53 -2.16 -5.75
CA VAL A 103 7.24 -2.82 -7.03
C VAL A 103 6.80 -1.80 -8.08
N ILE A 104 5.91 -0.87 -7.71
CA ILE A 104 5.49 0.21 -8.62
C ILE A 104 6.68 1.07 -9.06
N ALA A 105 7.60 1.36 -8.14
CA ALA A 105 8.79 2.15 -8.45
C ALA A 105 9.64 1.53 -9.58
N MET A 106 9.67 0.20 -9.68
CA MET A 106 10.43 -0.51 -10.72
C MET A 106 9.86 -0.30 -12.14
N ALA A 107 8.67 0.26 -12.29
CA ALA A 107 8.12 0.63 -13.60
C ALA A 107 8.76 1.88 -14.20
N GLY A 108 9.50 2.66 -13.42
CA GLY A 108 10.19 3.84 -13.88
C GLY A 108 11.35 3.52 -14.83
N HIS A 109 11.42 4.24 -15.96
CA HIS A 109 12.61 4.25 -16.80
C HIS A 109 13.80 4.78 -16.00
N THR A 110 13.56 5.82 -15.23
CA THR A 110 14.51 6.37 -14.24
C THR A 110 13.87 6.38 -12.87
N VAL A 111 14.56 5.87 -11.87
CA VAL A 111 14.15 5.86 -10.47
C VAL A 111 15.14 6.68 -9.65
N LEU A 112 14.66 7.77 -9.06
CA LEU A 112 15.46 8.69 -8.26
C LEU A 112 15.00 8.64 -6.80
N MET A 113 15.92 8.73 -5.87
CA MET A 113 15.61 8.77 -4.43
C MET A 113 16.01 10.11 -3.82
N SER A 114 15.14 10.70 -3.01
CA SER A 114 15.52 11.82 -2.15
C SER A 114 16.61 11.38 -1.16
N PRO A 115 17.55 12.27 -0.77
CA PRO A 115 18.71 11.86 0.05
C PRO A 115 18.37 11.21 1.39
N VAL A 116 17.18 11.49 1.92
CA VAL A 116 16.67 10.97 3.20
C VAL A 116 15.50 9.99 3.04
N SER A 117 15.19 9.59 1.81
CA SER A 117 14.12 8.63 1.54
C SER A 117 14.58 7.19 1.74
N MET A 118 13.62 6.31 1.91
CA MET A 118 13.84 4.89 2.16
C MET A 118 13.12 4.02 1.14
N MET A 119 13.69 2.88 0.84
CA MET A 119 13.01 1.79 0.12
C MET A 119 13.02 0.52 0.96
N MET A 120 11.95 -0.29 0.88
CA MET A 120 11.91 -1.59 1.56
C MET A 120 11.28 -2.65 0.68
N ILE A 121 11.92 -3.81 0.67
CA ILE A 121 11.41 -5.01 -0.01
C ILE A 121 11.29 -6.16 0.99
N HIS A 122 10.19 -6.90 0.88
CA HIS A 122 9.93 -8.08 1.71
C HIS A 122 9.02 -9.09 0.99
N ASN A 123 8.82 -10.25 1.62
CA ASN A 123 7.89 -11.25 1.11
C ASN A 123 6.43 -10.77 1.20
N PRO A 124 5.58 -11.13 0.25
CA PRO A 124 4.15 -10.90 0.36
C PRO A 124 3.58 -11.62 1.58
N ALA A 125 2.53 -11.05 2.17
CA ALA A 125 1.84 -11.63 3.30
C ALA A 125 0.33 -11.60 3.07
N THR A 126 -0.36 -12.61 3.60
CA THR A 126 -1.83 -12.69 3.58
C THR A 126 -2.34 -13.26 4.88
N VAL A 127 -3.66 -13.20 5.07
CA VAL A 127 -4.36 -13.91 6.13
C VAL A 127 -5.25 -14.96 5.46
N ALA A 128 -5.14 -16.20 5.91
CA ALA A 128 -5.95 -17.29 5.41
C ALA A 128 -6.69 -17.98 6.57
N PHE A 129 -7.88 -18.49 6.29
CA PHE A 129 -8.72 -19.22 7.21
C PHE A 129 -9.19 -20.50 6.53
N GLY A 130 -9.25 -21.58 7.25
CA GLY A 130 -9.72 -22.84 6.75
C GLY A 130 -8.96 -24.04 7.34
N ASP A 131 -9.11 -25.16 6.68
CA ASP A 131 -8.41 -26.39 7.03
C ASP A 131 -6.97 -26.42 6.44
N HIS A 132 -6.30 -27.54 6.65
CA HIS A 132 -4.93 -27.76 6.12
C HIS A 132 -4.82 -27.49 4.61
N THR A 133 -5.83 -27.86 3.84
CA THR A 133 -5.84 -27.72 2.38
C THR A 133 -5.90 -26.25 1.99
N GLU A 134 -6.72 -25.45 2.67
CA GLU A 134 -6.82 -24.00 2.42
C GLU A 134 -5.53 -23.27 2.82
N MET A 135 -4.88 -23.71 3.91
CA MET A 135 -3.57 -23.17 4.30
C MET A 135 -2.50 -23.47 3.24
N ALA A 136 -2.47 -24.70 2.70
CA ALA A 136 -1.52 -25.08 1.66
C ALA A 136 -1.71 -24.24 0.38
N LYS A 137 -2.95 -24.00 -0.05
CA LYS A 137 -3.26 -23.12 -1.19
C LYS A 137 -2.81 -21.67 -0.95
N ALA A 138 -2.99 -21.16 0.26
CA ALA A 138 -2.54 -19.81 0.59
C ALA A 138 -1.01 -19.67 0.52
N ILE A 139 -0.27 -20.70 0.96
CA ILE A 139 1.19 -20.74 0.83
C ILE A 139 1.60 -20.75 -0.65
N GLU A 140 1.01 -21.62 -1.46
CA GLU A 140 1.28 -21.71 -2.91
C GLU A 140 0.98 -20.37 -3.62
N MET A 141 -0.13 -19.70 -3.26
CA MET A 141 -0.46 -18.38 -3.77
C MET A 141 0.62 -17.34 -3.41
N LEU A 142 1.08 -17.33 -2.16
CA LEU A 142 2.13 -16.39 -1.72
C LEU A 142 3.46 -16.62 -2.45
N GLU A 143 3.83 -17.87 -2.71
CA GLU A 143 5.01 -18.21 -3.52
C GLU A 143 4.88 -17.66 -4.94
N GLY A 144 3.71 -17.84 -5.59
CA GLY A 144 3.43 -17.27 -6.91
C GLY A 144 3.48 -15.76 -6.94
N VAL A 145 2.93 -15.07 -5.93
CA VAL A 145 3.01 -13.61 -5.79
C VAL A 145 4.47 -13.17 -5.59
N LYS A 146 5.24 -13.86 -4.72
CA LYS A 146 6.67 -13.58 -4.52
C LYS A 146 7.44 -13.69 -5.82
N ASP A 147 7.22 -14.72 -6.59
CA ASP A 147 7.87 -14.93 -7.89
C ASP A 147 7.54 -13.82 -8.90
N SER A 148 6.29 -13.38 -8.92
CA SER A 148 5.84 -12.24 -9.75
C SER A 148 6.55 -10.93 -9.35
N ILE A 149 6.65 -10.64 -8.05
CA ILE A 149 7.37 -9.47 -7.54
C ILE A 149 8.87 -9.53 -7.91
N ILE A 150 9.51 -10.70 -7.77
CA ILE A 150 10.90 -10.90 -8.15
C ILE A 150 11.14 -10.59 -9.64
N ASN A 151 10.17 -10.83 -10.53
CA ASN A 151 10.30 -10.49 -11.95
C ASN A 151 10.51 -8.95 -12.13
N ALA A 152 9.70 -8.13 -11.46
CA ALA A 152 9.85 -6.68 -11.54
C ALA A 152 11.22 -6.21 -11.02
N TYR A 153 11.66 -6.72 -9.87
CA TYR A 153 12.98 -6.40 -9.32
C TYR A 153 14.13 -6.89 -10.21
N ALA A 154 14.03 -8.08 -10.77
CA ALA A 154 15.08 -8.64 -11.64
C ALA A 154 15.24 -7.83 -12.93
N LEU A 155 14.12 -7.38 -13.53
CA LEU A 155 14.14 -6.53 -14.73
C LEU A 155 14.83 -5.19 -14.46
N LYS A 156 14.62 -4.57 -13.30
CA LYS A 156 15.22 -3.28 -12.96
C LYS A 156 16.67 -3.41 -12.52
N THR A 157 16.95 -4.36 -11.61
CA THR A 157 18.26 -4.45 -10.93
C THR A 157 19.28 -5.31 -11.66
N GLY A 158 18.85 -6.18 -12.57
CA GLY A 158 19.70 -7.21 -13.18
C GLY A 158 20.20 -8.30 -12.22
N MET A 159 19.74 -8.30 -10.97
CA MET A 159 20.14 -9.31 -9.98
C MET A 159 19.50 -10.68 -10.24
N SER A 160 20.20 -11.74 -9.79
CA SER A 160 19.65 -13.10 -9.84
C SER A 160 18.43 -13.25 -8.91
N ARG A 161 17.44 -14.05 -9.33
CA ARG A 161 16.24 -14.37 -8.52
C ARG A 161 16.59 -14.85 -7.11
N ALA A 162 17.61 -15.70 -6.98
CA ALA A 162 18.05 -16.23 -5.69
C ALA A 162 18.61 -15.12 -4.75
N LYS A 163 19.26 -14.09 -5.29
CA LYS A 163 19.72 -12.95 -4.50
C LYS A 163 18.54 -12.09 -4.07
N LEU A 164 17.62 -11.80 -4.97
CA LEU A 164 16.39 -11.05 -4.69
C LEU A 164 15.51 -11.74 -3.65
N SER A 165 15.30 -13.07 -3.79
CA SER A 165 14.56 -13.85 -2.80
C SER A 165 15.16 -13.71 -1.39
N ARG A 166 16.48 -13.82 -1.25
CA ARG A 166 17.16 -13.65 0.05
C ARG A 166 16.99 -12.25 0.62
N LEU A 167 17.05 -11.21 -0.22
CA LEU A 167 16.80 -9.84 0.22
C LEU A 167 15.37 -9.63 0.70
N MET A 168 14.40 -10.25 0.02
CA MET A 168 12.99 -10.24 0.44
C MET A 168 12.77 -11.03 1.72
N ASP A 169 13.39 -12.22 1.85
CA ASP A 169 13.33 -13.05 3.07
C ASP A 169 13.87 -12.32 4.30
N ALA A 170 14.90 -11.48 4.09
CA ALA A 170 15.52 -10.68 5.14
C ALA A 170 14.76 -9.37 5.47
N GLU A 171 13.69 -9.05 4.75
CA GLU A 171 13.02 -7.73 4.85
C GLU A 171 14.05 -6.59 4.75
N THR A 172 14.56 -6.37 3.54
CA THR A 172 15.66 -5.46 3.32
C THR A 172 15.20 -4.02 3.24
N TRP A 173 15.70 -3.20 4.14
CA TRP A 173 15.59 -1.75 4.15
C TRP A 173 16.81 -1.13 3.49
N MET A 174 16.58 -0.14 2.65
CA MET A 174 17.61 0.55 1.87
C MET A 174 17.42 2.06 2.00
N ASP A 175 18.47 2.76 2.39
CA ASP A 175 18.60 4.19 2.15
C ASP A 175 18.86 4.46 0.65
N ALA A 176 18.93 5.73 0.27
CA ALA A 176 19.12 6.12 -1.12
C ALA A 176 20.42 5.54 -1.72
N THR A 177 21.53 5.58 -0.96
CA THR A 177 22.82 5.07 -1.41
C THR A 177 22.78 3.56 -1.64
N LYS A 178 22.19 2.83 -0.70
CA LYS A 178 22.08 1.37 -0.79
C LYS A 178 21.16 0.93 -1.92
N ALA A 179 20.07 1.67 -2.16
CA ALA A 179 19.16 1.39 -3.27
C ALA A 179 19.87 1.57 -4.63
N VAL A 180 20.70 2.61 -4.78
CA VAL A 180 21.50 2.82 -6.00
C VAL A 180 22.56 1.71 -6.15
N GLU A 181 23.30 1.37 -5.09
CA GLU A 181 24.28 0.27 -5.10
C GLU A 181 23.68 -1.07 -5.54
N LEU A 182 22.45 -1.34 -5.14
CA LEU A 182 21.75 -2.57 -5.48
C LEU A 182 20.94 -2.48 -6.79
N GLY A 183 20.94 -1.33 -7.45
CA GLY A 183 20.27 -1.11 -8.74
C GLY A 183 18.73 -0.95 -8.64
N PHE A 184 18.18 -0.74 -7.44
CA PHE A 184 16.76 -0.41 -7.27
C PHE A 184 16.46 1.05 -7.60
N ALA A 185 17.47 1.93 -7.48
CA ALA A 185 17.40 3.30 -7.94
C ALA A 185 18.58 3.58 -8.87
N ASP A 186 18.40 4.57 -9.75
CA ASP A 186 19.41 4.96 -10.71
C ASP A 186 20.32 6.07 -10.15
N ASP A 187 19.75 7.00 -9.34
CA ASP A 187 20.52 8.10 -8.74
C ASP A 187 19.82 8.69 -7.52
N ILE A 188 20.52 9.60 -6.83
CA ILE A 188 20.03 10.36 -5.68
C ILE A 188 19.75 11.79 -6.15
N ILE A 189 18.57 12.32 -5.80
CA ILE A 189 18.17 13.68 -6.13
C ILE A 189 19.10 14.67 -5.43
N THR A 190 19.79 15.49 -6.20
CA THR A 190 20.64 16.57 -5.68
C THR A 190 19.86 17.87 -5.53
N ARG A 191 20.35 18.78 -4.66
CA ARG A 191 19.66 20.03 -4.33
C ARG A 191 19.37 20.91 -5.56
N ASN A 192 20.14 20.78 -6.63
CA ASN A 192 19.96 21.53 -7.87
C ASN A 192 18.85 20.97 -8.79
N ALA A 193 18.28 19.80 -8.44
CA ALA A 193 17.19 19.18 -9.18
C ALA A 193 15.79 19.61 -8.69
N PHE A 194 15.70 20.44 -7.64
CA PHE A 194 14.45 21.04 -7.20
C PHE A 194 14.33 22.44 -7.84
N PRO A 195 13.38 22.66 -8.75
CA PRO A 195 13.11 24.02 -9.28
C PRO A 195 12.57 24.89 -8.13
N GLU A 196 13.15 26.07 -7.93
CA GLU A 196 12.86 27.01 -6.82
C GLU A 196 11.52 27.75 -6.95
N LYS A 197 10.54 27.33 -7.71
CA LYS A 197 9.20 27.95 -7.68
C LYS A 197 8.11 26.93 -7.90
N GLU A 198 7.45 26.55 -6.83
CA GLU A 198 6.11 25.98 -6.87
C GLU A 198 5.12 27.14 -6.78
N GLU A 199 4.54 27.58 -7.89
CA GLU A 199 3.29 28.34 -7.88
C GLU A 199 2.18 27.30 -8.08
N ASP A 200 1.54 26.89 -6.97
CA ASP A 200 0.30 26.15 -7.02
C ASP A 200 -0.75 27.09 -7.65
N GLU A 201 -1.22 26.78 -8.84
CA GLU A 201 -2.45 27.38 -9.35
C GLU A 201 -3.60 26.81 -8.48
N GLU A 202 -3.96 27.50 -7.40
CA GLU A 202 -5.22 27.31 -6.70
C GLU A 202 -6.34 27.64 -7.70
N GLU A 203 -7.15 26.65 -8.07
CA GLU A 203 -8.43 26.90 -8.72
C GLU A 203 -9.27 27.74 -7.74
N ASP A 204 -9.59 28.97 -8.15
CA ASP A 204 -10.44 29.92 -7.43
C ASP A 204 -11.82 29.32 -7.19
N GLU A 205 -12.07 28.78 -5.97
CA GLU A 205 -13.42 28.64 -5.46
C GLU A 205 -13.88 29.96 -4.82
N PRO A 206 -15.11 30.39 -5.06
CA PRO A 206 -15.57 31.71 -4.59
C PRO A 206 -15.72 31.73 -3.05
N LYS A 207 -15.08 32.73 -2.45
CA LYS A 207 -15.18 33.04 -1.02
C LYS A 207 -16.59 33.50 -0.66
N GLU A 208 -17.29 32.78 0.20
CA GLU A 208 -18.37 33.34 1.02
C GLU A 208 -18.09 33.13 2.51
N GLY A 209 -18.00 34.27 3.23
CA GLY A 209 -18.47 34.46 4.60
C GLY A 209 -17.55 34.08 5.76
N GLU A 210 -16.80 35.03 6.27
CA GLU A 210 -16.36 35.09 7.68
C GLU A 210 -17.54 35.35 8.64
N PRO A 211 -17.37 35.36 9.98
CA PRO A 211 -16.64 34.51 10.94
C PRO A 211 -17.49 34.12 12.16
N GLN A 212 -17.02 33.21 12.99
CA GLN A 212 -17.19 33.34 14.47
C GLN A 212 -16.28 32.38 15.24
N LYS A 213 -15.49 32.95 16.14
CA LYS A 213 -14.77 32.28 17.22
C LYS A 213 -15.72 31.53 18.13
N GLN A 214 -15.40 30.27 18.41
CA GLN A 214 -15.80 29.64 19.67
C GLN A 214 -14.65 28.78 20.23
N GLU A 215 -14.47 28.91 21.52
CA GLU A 215 -13.47 28.29 22.37
C GLU A 215 -13.42 26.79 22.26
N SER A 216 -12.22 26.25 22.10
CA SER A 216 -11.94 24.83 22.13
C SER A 216 -11.81 24.30 23.54
N THR A 217 -12.63 23.34 23.93
CA THR A 217 -12.48 22.53 25.12
C THR A 217 -11.52 21.36 24.87
N GLU A 218 -10.71 21.05 25.90
CA GLU A 218 -9.51 20.17 25.89
C GLU A 218 -9.77 18.67 25.69
N GLU A 219 -10.72 18.22 24.90
CA GLU A 219 -10.98 16.78 24.71
C GLU A 219 -10.59 16.19 23.35
N ASP A 220 -10.11 16.98 22.39
CA ASP A 220 -9.82 16.50 21.02
C ASP A 220 -8.35 16.09 20.74
N GLU A 221 -7.45 16.21 21.70
CA GLU A 221 -6.03 15.88 21.48
C GLU A 221 -5.67 14.40 21.51
N LYS A 222 -6.58 13.49 21.87
CA LYS A 222 -6.28 12.05 21.95
C LYS A 222 -6.51 11.24 20.66
N LYS A 223 -7.02 11.83 19.60
CA LYS A 223 -7.31 11.14 18.33
C LYS A 223 -6.33 11.41 17.17
N LYS A 224 -5.36 12.28 17.32
CA LYS A 224 -4.39 12.62 16.26
C LYS A 224 -3.05 11.91 16.32
N SER A 225 -2.84 10.98 17.25
CA SER A 225 -1.53 10.35 17.45
C SER A 225 -1.41 8.92 16.89
N SER A 226 -2.29 8.46 16.01
CA SER A 226 -2.21 7.07 15.50
C SER A 226 -1.57 6.90 14.12
N ASN A 227 -1.16 7.97 13.44
CA ASN A 227 -0.70 7.88 12.05
C ASN A 227 0.82 7.79 11.84
N SER A 228 1.64 7.68 12.88
CA SER A 228 3.10 7.74 12.72
C SER A 228 3.86 6.42 12.94
N VAL A 229 3.20 5.26 13.09
CA VAL A 229 3.87 3.99 13.43
C VAL A 229 3.46 2.83 12.51
N LEU A 230 3.19 3.10 11.25
CA LEU A 230 2.62 2.08 10.33
C LEU A 230 3.66 1.24 9.57
N PHE A 231 4.95 1.30 9.90
CA PHE A 231 5.99 0.62 9.12
C PHE A 231 6.60 -0.63 9.77
N SER A 232 6.00 -1.15 10.84
CA SER A 232 6.45 -2.40 11.46
C SER A 232 5.52 -3.55 11.12
N ARG A 233 6.03 -4.81 11.07
CA ARG A 233 5.19 -6.03 11.00
C ARG A 233 4.03 -6.01 11.98
N LYS A 234 4.25 -5.42 13.16
CA LYS A 234 3.24 -5.25 14.20
C LYS A 234 2.08 -4.35 13.77
N ALA A 235 2.36 -3.29 13.01
CA ALA A 235 1.33 -2.36 12.51
C ALA A 235 0.53 -2.98 11.35
N VAL A 236 1.19 -3.72 10.45
CA VAL A 236 0.51 -4.49 9.39
C VAL A 236 -0.40 -5.56 10.01
N ASN A 237 0.09 -6.30 11.02
CA ASN A 237 -0.71 -7.28 11.73
C ASN A 237 -1.88 -6.65 12.50
N ASN A 238 -1.70 -5.48 13.11
CA ASN A 238 -2.78 -4.76 13.79
C ASN A 238 -3.83 -4.22 12.80
N ALA A 239 -3.41 -3.73 11.63
CA ALA A 239 -4.34 -3.30 10.59
C ALA A 239 -5.16 -4.49 10.05
N LEU A 240 -4.52 -5.65 9.87
CA LEU A 240 -5.19 -6.90 9.49
C LEU A 240 -6.15 -7.40 10.57
N LEU A 241 -5.76 -7.35 11.86
CA LEU A 241 -6.63 -7.72 12.97
C LEU A 241 -7.84 -6.79 13.09
N ASN A 242 -7.67 -5.50 12.90
CA ASN A 242 -8.76 -4.53 12.92
C ASN A 242 -9.75 -4.78 11.75
N LYS A 243 -9.26 -5.11 10.54
CA LYS A 243 -10.11 -5.51 9.40
C LYS A 243 -10.87 -6.81 9.69
N LEU A 244 -10.23 -7.76 10.37
CA LEU A 244 -10.87 -8.98 10.84
C LEU A 244 -11.99 -8.70 11.85
N GLU A 245 -11.74 -7.88 12.86
CA GLU A 245 -12.75 -7.51 13.85
C GLU A 245 -13.94 -6.78 13.20
N GLU A 246 -13.72 -5.90 12.24
CA GLU A 246 -14.80 -5.25 11.48
C GLU A 246 -15.61 -6.25 10.65
N HIS A 247 -14.96 -7.22 10.02
CA HIS A 247 -15.64 -8.24 9.22
C HIS A 247 -16.49 -9.20 10.06
N TYR A 248 -16.07 -9.49 11.31
CA TYR A 248 -16.80 -10.37 12.22
C TYR A 248 -17.79 -9.64 13.14
N LYS A 249 -17.80 -8.31 13.18
CA LYS A 249 -18.89 -7.51 13.77
C LYS A 249 -20.11 -7.54 12.85
N LYS A 250 -20.67 -8.73 12.58
CA LYS A 250 -22.01 -8.83 11.96
C LYS A 250 -23.02 -8.21 12.91
N PRO A 251 -23.98 -7.43 12.39
CA PRO A 251 -25.08 -6.93 13.20
C PRO A 251 -25.79 -8.13 13.84
N SER A 252 -26.06 -8.04 15.14
CA SER A 252 -26.85 -9.02 15.88
C SER A 252 -28.20 -9.18 15.16
N VAL A 253 -28.40 -10.31 14.51
CA VAL A 253 -29.71 -10.69 13.98
C VAL A 253 -30.63 -10.89 15.17
N ASP A 254 -31.68 -10.09 15.23
CA ASP A 254 -32.74 -10.17 16.23
C ASP A 254 -33.43 -11.55 16.16
N VAL A 255 -33.09 -12.41 17.13
CA VAL A 255 -33.62 -13.78 17.21
C VAL A 255 -34.98 -13.75 17.93
N THR A 256 -35.96 -13.12 17.30
CA THR A 256 -37.36 -13.24 17.72
C THR A 256 -38.25 -13.65 16.55
N LYS A 257 -37.91 -14.75 15.90
CA LYS A 257 -38.92 -15.57 15.16
C LYS A 257 -38.54 -17.03 15.38
N GLN A 258 -39.28 -17.67 16.28
CA GLN A 258 -39.32 -19.11 16.46
C GLN A 258 -39.68 -19.79 15.13
N ALA A 259 -38.73 -20.52 14.56
CA ALA A 259 -39.00 -21.58 13.62
C ALA A 259 -38.75 -22.90 14.34
N GLU A 260 -39.74 -23.77 14.36
CA GLU A 260 -39.73 -25.10 14.96
C GLU A 260 -38.59 -25.94 14.39
N ILE A 261 -37.71 -26.41 15.31
CA ILE A 261 -36.57 -27.29 14.97
C ILE A 261 -37.08 -28.73 15.05
N PRO A 262 -36.94 -29.58 14.00
CA PRO A 262 -37.19 -31.00 14.11
C PRO A 262 -36.15 -31.63 15.05
N ALA A 263 -36.59 -32.57 15.89
CA ALA A 263 -35.77 -33.25 16.86
C ALA A 263 -34.56 -33.95 16.23
N VAL A 264 -33.35 -33.48 16.57
CA VAL A 264 -32.10 -34.16 16.24
C VAL A 264 -31.78 -35.23 17.28
N THR A 265 -31.59 -36.44 16.80
CA THR A 265 -31.14 -37.59 17.58
C THR A 265 -29.78 -37.31 18.21
N LYS A 266 -29.67 -37.66 19.51
CA LYS A 266 -28.43 -37.54 20.32
C LYS A 266 -27.31 -38.34 19.70
N THR A 267 -26.24 -37.68 19.28
CA THR A 267 -24.92 -38.26 19.11
C THR A 267 -24.10 -37.97 20.40
N ASP A 268 -23.43 -38.98 20.93
CA ASP A 268 -22.65 -38.91 22.16
C ASP A 268 -21.56 -37.82 22.09
N GLY A 269 -21.83 -36.69 22.69
CA GLY A 269 -20.84 -35.60 22.85
C GLY A 269 -19.89 -35.92 24.01
N VAL A 270 -18.60 -35.67 23.82
CA VAL A 270 -17.57 -35.72 24.86
C VAL A 270 -17.98 -34.82 26.03
N SER A 271 -18.03 -35.31 27.23
CA SER A 271 -18.50 -34.57 28.40
C SER A 271 -17.53 -33.40 28.71
N ALA A 272 -18.06 -32.29 29.24
CA ALA A 272 -17.26 -31.14 29.65
C ALA A 272 -16.17 -31.51 30.70
N ASN A 273 -16.38 -32.54 31.47
CA ASN A 273 -15.42 -33.07 32.44
C ASN A 273 -14.24 -33.78 31.74
N GLU A 274 -14.50 -34.45 30.62
CA GLU A 274 -13.47 -35.14 29.86
C GLU A 274 -12.56 -34.15 29.12
N ILE A 275 -13.11 -33.05 28.63
CA ILE A 275 -12.34 -31.93 28.06
C ILE A 275 -11.48 -31.25 29.13
N ARG A 276 -12.03 -31.06 30.35
CA ARG A 276 -11.30 -30.48 31.48
C ARG A 276 -10.15 -31.37 31.95
N ASN A 277 -10.33 -32.67 31.98
CA ASN A 277 -9.27 -33.61 32.32
C ASN A 277 -8.15 -33.69 31.30
N ARG A 278 -8.47 -33.54 30.00
CA ARG A 278 -7.46 -33.44 28.94
C ARG A 278 -6.65 -32.14 29.03
N LEU A 279 -7.28 -31.02 29.36
CA LEU A 279 -6.62 -29.74 29.59
C LEU A 279 -5.67 -29.76 30.80
N GLU A 280 -6.04 -30.44 31.87
CA GLU A 280 -5.18 -30.61 33.06
C GLU A 280 -3.98 -31.51 32.76
N LEU A 281 -4.13 -32.53 31.92
CA LEU A 281 -3.01 -33.33 31.44
C LEU A 281 -2.01 -32.54 30.60
N ILE A 282 -2.48 -31.67 29.70
CA ILE A 282 -1.62 -30.83 28.86
C ILE A 282 -0.83 -29.83 29.71
N LYS A 283 -1.43 -29.27 30.78
CA LYS A 283 -0.73 -28.37 31.72
C LYS A 283 0.42 -29.01 32.50
N LYS A 284 0.50 -30.30 32.53
CA LYS A 284 1.61 -31.02 33.22
C LYS A 284 2.85 -31.21 32.34
N TYR A 285 2.76 -30.91 31.04
CA TYR A 285 3.84 -31.13 30.06
C TYR A 285 4.28 -29.84 29.38
N ILE A 286 3.77 -28.66 29.80
CA ILE A 286 4.26 -27.33 29.48
C ILE A 286 4.86 -26.70 30.76
#